data_fb2e47a36f30db6305db67dab1bbd4e9
#
_entry.id   fb2e47a36f30db6305db67dab1bbd4e9
#
_cell.length_a   1.000
_cell.length_b   1.000
_cell.length_c   1.000
_cell.angle_alpha   90.00
_cell.angle_beta   90.00
_cell.angle_gamma   90.00
#
_symmetry.space_group_name_H-M   'P 1'
#
loop_
_entity.id
_entity.type
_entity.pdbx_description
1 polymer ?
#
loop_
_entity_poly.entity_id
_entity_poly.type
_entity_poly.pdbx_seq_one_letter_code
_entity_poly.pdbx_strand_id
1 'polypeptide(L)'
;MITKELLKLPVADLVPYENNPRVISPEAVNACAESMRQCSALDPIEVDENNVILSGHTRRLALMQLHVEMADVVRYTGLTEEQKRKYRILANKTGEMTGWDFSKLEQELAEIDFGDFDFNFDSEAPEDIFDDSTDLRSEYDEPHDERLICPCCGHIDLKAKFKKFEGVTGDAQNGNE
;
A
#
# COMPACT_ATOMS: atom_id res chain seq x y z
N MET A 1 -19.28 -8.97 -8.70
CA MET A 1 -17.90 -9.50 -8.59
C MET A 1 -16.97 -8.43 -9.16
N ILE A 2 -15.87 -8.10 -8.47
CA ILE A 2 -14.89 -7.13 -9.00
C ILE A 2 -14.02 -7.86 -10.03
N THR A 3 -13.84 -7.26 -11.21
CA THR A 3 -12.95 -7.76 -12.26
C THR A 3 -11.84 -6.76 -12.54
N LYS A 4 -10.73 -7.25 -13.09
CA LYS A 4 -9.52 -6.50 -13.37
C LYS A 4 -9.03 -6.86 -14.77
N GLU A 5 -8.76 -5.85 -15.58
CA GLU A 5 -8.27 -5.98 -16.95
C GLU A 5 -7.06 -5.07 -17.17
N LEU A 6 -6.01 -5.62 -17.79
CA LEU A 6 -4.84 -4.83 -18.23
C LEU A 6 -5.01 -4.47 -19.70
N LEU A 7 -4.90 -3.20 -20.04
CA LEU A 7 -5.09 -2.69 -21.40
C LEU A 7 -4.24 -1.43 -21.64
N LYS A 8 -4.18 -1.00 -22.90
CA LYS A 8 -3.61 0.29 -23.28
C LYS A 8 -4.72 1.24 -23.67
N LEU A 9 -4.69 2.46 -23.12
CA LEU A 9 -5.62 3.52 -23.45
C LEU A 9 -4.89 4.80 -23.89
N PRO A 10 -5.50 5.61 -24.75
CA PRO A 10 -5.01 6.97 -24.96
C PRO A 10 -4.97 7.74 -23.65
N VAL A 11 -3.86 8.43 -23.38
CA VAL A 11 -3.73 9.28 -22.17
C VAL A 11 -4.82 10.35 -22.11
N ALA A 12 -5.29 10.81 -23.28
CA ALA A 12 -6.36 11.78 -23.39
C ALA A 12 -7.72 11.25 -22.90
N ASP A 13 -7.96 9.94 -22.99
CA ASP A 13 -9.21 9.29 -22.58
C ASP A 13 -9.27 9.00 -21.06
N LEU A 14 -8.18 9.23 -20.36
CA LEU A 14 -8.11 9.06 -18.90
C LEU A 14 -8.74 10.27 -18.21
N VAL A 15 -9.80 10.03 -17.46
CA VAL A 15 -10.59 11.09 -16.81
C VAL A 15 -10.05 11.32 -15.39
N PRO A 16 -9.52 12.51 -15.08
CA PRO A 16 -9.14 12.84 -13.70
C PRO A 16 -10.36 12.80 -12.78
N TYR A 17 -10.18 12.30 -11.55
CA TYR A 17 -11.24 12.39 -10.57
C TYR A 17 -11.35 13.82 -10.03
N GLU A 18 -12.50 14.46 -10.21
CA GLU A 18 -12.73 15.87 -9.90
C GLU A 18 -12.44 16.21 -8.42
N ASN A 19 -12.85 15.32 -7.51
CA ASN A 19 -12.65 15.52 -6.06
C ASN A 19 -11.38 14.84 -5.55
N ASN A 20 -10.28 14.84 -6.33
CA ASN A 20 -9.02 14.28 -5.88
C ASN A 20 -8.49 15.08 -4.67
N PRO A 21 -8.31 14.45 -3.48
CA PRO A 21 -7.84 15.17 -2.29
C PRO A 21 -6.34 15.51 -2.34
N ARG A 22 -5.58 14.93 -3.27
CA ARG A 22 -4.14 15.20 -3.37
C ARG A 22 -3.87 16.44 -4.21
N VAL A 23 -3.05 17.33 -3.65
CA VAL A 23 -2.45 18.44 -4.38
C VAL A 23 -1.22 17.89 -5.11
N ILE A 24 -1.19 18.04 -6.43
CA ILE A 24 -0.08 17.59 -7.26
C ILE A 24 0.73 18.82 -7.65
N SER A 25 1.97 18.89 -7.16
CA SER A 25 2.87 19.98 -7.50
C SER A 25 3.56 19.74 -8.86
N PRO A 26 4.01 20.81 -9.53
CA PRO A 26 4.81 20.67 -10.74
C PRO A 26 6.09 19.86 -10.53
N GLU A 27 6.71 19.98 -9.36
CA GLU A 27 7.92 19.23 -8.98
C GLU A 27 7.63 17.73 -8.94
N ALA A 28 6.50 17.31 -8.34
CA ALA A 28 6.10 15.91 -8.32
C ALA A 28 5.84 15.36 -9.72
N VAL A 29 5.29 16.17 -10.64
CA VAL A 29 5.11 15.79 -12.04
C VAL A 29 6.46 15.64 -12.74
N ASN A 30 7.39 16.59 -12.52
CA ASN A 30 8.72 16.54 -13.10
C ASN A 30 9.51 15.32 -12.61
N ALA A 31 9.49 15.03 -11.29
CA ALA A 31 10.13 13.86 -10.73
C ALA A 31 9.56 12.55 -11.31
N CYS A 32 8.23 12.48 -11.42
CA CYS A 32 7.56 11.33 -12.03
C CYS A 32 7.93 11.17 -13.52
N ALA A 33 7.98 12.27 -14.28
CA ALA A 33 8.39 12.25 -15.67
C ALA A 33 9.84 11.83 -15.84
N GLU A 34 10.75 12.29 -14.97
CA GLU A 34 12.15 11.91 -14.99
C GLU A 34 12.33 10.42 -14.65
N SER A 35 11.66 9.94 -13.61
CA SER A 35 11.64 8.51 -13.29
C SER A 35 11.18 7.66 -14.49
N MET A 36 10.16 8.11 -15.23
CA MET A 36 9.69 7.43 -16.44
C MET A 36 10.69 7.47 -17.59
N ARG A 37 11.51 8.54 -17.72
CA ARG A 37 12.58 8.59 -18.73
C ARG A 37 13.68 7.58 -18.43
N GLN A 38 14.05 7.46 -17.16
CA GLN A 38 15.13 6.57 -16.74
C GLN A 38 14.72 5.10 -16.69
N CYS A 39 13.52 4.80 -16.15
CA CYS A 39 13.08 3.45 -15.86
C CYS A 39 11.91 2.97 -16.72
N SER A 40 11.41 3.78 -17.65
CA SER A 40 10.13 3.58 -18.34
C SER A 40 8.91 3.72 -17.40
N ALA A 41 7.70 3.77 -17.97
CA ALA A 41 6.46 3.84 -17.19
C ALA A 41 6.04 2.44 -16.72
N LEU A 42 6.71 1.94 -15.68
CA LEU A 42 6.50 0.56 -15.20
C LEU A 42 5.16 0.37 -14.50
N ASP A 43 4.69 1.40 -13.78
CA ASP A 43 3.42 1.33 -13.04
C ASP A 43 2.24 1.74 -13.91
N PRO A 44 1.22 0.88 -14.10
CA PRO A 44 0.02 1.24 -14.85
C PRO A 44 -0.82 2.28 -14.10
N ILE A 45 -1.63 3.03 -14.84
CA ILE A 45 -2.67 3.90 -14.26
C ILE A 45 -3.90 3.05 -13.98
N GLU A 46 -4.47 3.19 -12.79
CA GLU A 46 -5.66 2.45 -12.40
C GLU A 46 -6.92 3.28 -12.59
N VAL A 47 -7.91 2.72 -13.25
CA VAL A 47 -9.17 3.39 -13.59
C VAL A 47 -10.38 2.52 -13.26
N ASP A 48 -11.54 3.16 -13.19
CA ASP A 48 -12.82 2.47 -13.16
C ASP A 48 -13.36 2.17 -14.57
N GLU A 49 -14.55 1.62 -14.63
CA GLU A 49 -15.26 1.28 -15.89
C GLU A 49 -15.52 2.48 -16.82
N ASN A 50 -15.48 3.70 -16.29
CA ASN A 50 -15.68 4.95 -17.03
C ASN A 50 -14.34 5.67 -17.33
N ASN A 51 -13.20 5.00 -17.18
CA ASN A 51 -11.86 5.56 -17.30
C ASN A 51 -11.55 6.66 -16.25
N VAL A 52 -12.34 6.80 -15.18
CA VAL A 52 -12.05 7.74 -14.11
C VAL A 52 -10.92 7.19 -13.25
N ILE A 53 -9.89 7.99 -13.06
CA ILE A 53 -8.67 7.57 -12.36
C ILE A 53 -8.95 7.23 -10.89
N LEU A 54 -8.52 6.05 -10.50
CA LEU A 54 -8.49 5.56 -9.12
C LEU A 54 -7.12 5.82 -8.49
N SER A 55 -6.03 5.56 -9.23
CA SER A 55 -4.64 5.83 -8.83
C SER A 55 -3.83 6.22 -10.06
N GLY A 56 -2.87 7.15 -9.89
CA GLY A 56 -1.93 7.54 -10.95
C GLY A 56 -2.21 8.90 -11.62
N HIS A 57 -2.86 9.84 -10.93
CA HIS A 57 -3.08 11.20 -11.45
C HIS A 57 -1.76 11.90 -11.83
N THR A 58 -0.71 11.79 -10.99
CA THR A 58 0.61 12.34 -11.28
C THR A 58 1.23 11.66 -12.51
N ARG A 59 1.10 10.32 -12.62
CA ARG A 59 1.57 9.54 -13.78
C ARG A 59 0.91 10.00 -15.08
N ARG A 60 -0.40 10.26 -15.07
CA ARG A 60 -1.09 10.82 -16.23
C ARG A 60 -0.50 12.16 -16.67
N LEU A 61 -0.28 13.07 -15.71
CA LEU A 61 0.32 14.38 -16.00
C LEU A 61 1.74 14.26 -16.54
N ALA A 62 2.56 13.36 -15.97
CA ALA A 62 3.89 13.08 -16.45
C ALA A 62 3.89 12.51 -17.88
N LEU A 63 3.00 11.57 -18.21
CA LEU A 63 2.85 11.05 -19.56
C LEU A 63 2.45 12.14 -20.57
N MET A 64 1.56 13.04 -20.16
CA MET A 64 1.20 14.20 -21.00
C MET A 64 2.39 15.13 -21.24
N GLN A 65 3.18 15.41 -20.20
CA GLN A 65 4.41 16.21 -20.31
C GLN A 65 5.45 15.56 -21.22
N LEU A 66 5.52 14.23 -21.21
CA LEU A 66 6.41 13.42 -22.05
C LEU A 66 5.85 13.21 -23.47
N HIS A 67 4.69 13.74 -23.79
CA HIS A 67 3.99 13.55 -25.07
C HIS A 67 3.77 12.06 -25.42
N VAL A 68 3.56 11.22 -24.41
CA VAL A 68 3.22 9.81 -24.59
C VAL A 68 1.73 9.69 -24.89
N GLU A 69 1.39 9.09 -26.01
CA GLU A 69 -0.01 8.99 -26.47
C GLU A 69 -0.79 7.88 -25.75
N MET A 70 -0.13 6.76 -25.45
CA MET A 70 -0.78 5.56 -24.91
C MET A 70 -0.21 5.21 -23.52
N ALA A 71 -1.09 4.92 -22.58
CA ALA A 71 -0.73 4.47 -21.23
C ALA A 71 -1.11 3.01 -21.00
N ASP A 72 -0.30 2.29 -20.23
CA ASP A 72 -0.70 1.02 -19.65
C ASP A 72 -1.68 1.29 -18.50
N VAL A 73 -2.81 0.60 -18.53
CA VAL A 73 -3.94 0.88 -17.65
C VAL A 73 -4.48 -0.42 -17.06
N VAL A 74 -4.78 -0.39 -15.77
CA VAL A 74 -5.58 -1.44 -15.11
C VAL A 74 -7.00 -0.90 -14.91
N ARG A 75 -7.96 -1.50 -15.60
CA ARG A 75 -9.38 -1.18 -15.42
C ARG A 75 -10.01 -2.11 -14.40
N TYR A 76 -10.65 -1.52 -13.42
CA TYR A 76 -11.47 -2.23 -12.44
C TYR A 76 -12.95 -2.00 -12.72
N THR A 77 -13.75 -3.07 -12.70
CA THR A 77 -15.20 -3.00 -12.83
C THR A 77 -15.89 -3.68 -11.65
N GLY A 78 -17.09 -3.25 -11.33
CA GLY A 78 -17.88 -3.81 -10.23
C GLY A 78 -17.53 -3.27 -8.85
N LEU A 79 -16.73 -2.19 -8.77
CA LEU A 79 -16.50 -1.44 -7.53
C LEU A 79 -17.72 -0.56 -7.23
N THR A 80 -18.14 -0.51 -5.97
CA THR A 80 -19.12 0.49 -5.51
C THR A 80 -18.46 1.87 -5.43
N GLU A 81 -19.24 2.95 -5.50
CA GLU A 81 -18.72 4.32 -5.37
C GLU A 81 -17.99 4.54 -4.03
N GLU A 82 -18.46 3.90 -2.96
CA GLU A 82 -17.80 3.94 -1.66
C GLU A 82 -16.41 3.27 -1.74
N GLN A 83 -16.30 2.11 -2.37
CA GLN A 83 -15.03 1.40 -2.56
C GLN A 83 -14.05 2.22 -3.41
N LYS A 84 -14.52 2.85 -4.49
CA LYS A 84 -13.70 3.74 -5.33
C LYS A 84 -13.13 4.92 -4.51
N ARG A 85 -13.96 5.56 -3.67
CA ARG A 85 -13.53 6.66 -2.78
C ARG A 85 -12.51 6.20 -1.75
N LYS A 86 -12.79 5.09 -1.05
CA LYS A 86 -11.87 4.49 -0.08
C LYS A 86 -10.53 4.14 -0.73
N TYR A 87 -10.56 3.52 -1.91
CA TYR A 87 -9.34 3.14 -2.61
C TYR A 87 -8.46 4.35 -2.96
N ARG A 88 -9.04 5.44 -3.50
CA ARG A 88 -8.29 6.67 -3.81
C ARG A 88 -7.55 7.25 -2.61
N ILE A 89 -8.13 7.15 -1.42
CA ILE A 89 -7.51 7.64 -0.18
C ILE A 89 -6.44 6.65 0.30
N LEU A 90 -6.80 5.37 0.43
CA LEU A 90 -5.95 4.36 1.05
C LEU A 90 -4.72 4.02 0.21
N ALA A 91 -4.83 3.99 -1.12
CA ALA A 91 -3.71 3.73 -2.02
C ALA A 91 -2.56 4.74 -1.86
N ASN A 92 -2.88 5.97 -1.44
CA ASN A 92 -1.87 6.99 -1.14
C ASN A 92 -1.44 6.91 0.34
N LYS A 93 -2.40 6.77 1.26
CA LYS A 93 -2.12 6.82 2.69
C LYS A 93 -1.22 5.68 3.17
N THR A 94 -1.39 4.49 2.63
CA THR A 94 -0.55 3.34 2.98
C THR A 94 0.92 3.55 2.58
N GLY A 95 1.19 4.23 1.47
CA GLY A 95 2.55 4.61 1.08
C GLY A 95 3.20 5.62 2.04
N GLU A 96 2.41 6.56 2.56
CA GLU A 96 2.89 7.55 3.56
C GLU A 96 3.19 6.95 4.94
N MET A 97 2.72 5.72 5.21
CA MET A 97 2.98 5.02 6.49
C MET A 97 4.30 4.24 6.48
N THR A 98 5.00 4.22 5.36
CA THR A 98 6.32 3.58 5.24
C THR A 98 7.39 4.66 5.18
N GLY A 99 8.59 4.35 5.71
CA GLY A 99 9.75 5.22 5.63
C GLY A 99 10.91 4.55 4.91
N TRP A 100 12.00 5.28 4.75
CA TRP A 100 13.25 4.77 4.22
C TRP A 100 14.16 4.26 5.33
N ASP A 101 14.81 3.12 5.12
CA ASP A 101 16.02 2.74 5.84
C ASP A 101 17.18 3.52 5.20
N PHE A 102 17.52 4.66 5.79
CA PHE A 102 18.50 5.58 5.21
C PHE A 102 19.88 4.95 5.02
N SER A 103 20.27 4.02 5.91
CA SER A 103 21.57 3.32 5.76
C SER A 103 21.61 2.43 4.51
N LYS A 104 20.51 1.78 4.18
CA LYS A 104 20.41 0.99 2.96
C LYS A 104 20.19 1.87 1.73
N LEU A 105 19.40 2.92 1.86
CA LEU A 105 19.16 3.87 0.79
C LEU A 105 20.49 4.53 0.33
N GLU A 106 21.32 4.96 1.27
CA GLU A 106 22.63 5.55 0.97
C GLU A 106 23.53 4.58 0.18
N GLN A 107 23.53 3.30 0.52
CA GLN A 107 24.28 2.28 -0.20
C GLN A 107 23.80 2.14 -1.65
N GLU A 108 22.48 2.07 -1.86
CA GLU A 108 21.90 1.99 -3.22
C GLU A 108 22.17 3.27 -4.02
N LEU A 109 22.02 4.45 -3.40
CA LEU A 109 22.28 5.73 -4.06
C LEU A 109 23.75 5.89 -4.48
N ALA A 110 24.70 5.29 -3.74
CA ALA A 110 26.11 5.32 -4.09
C ALA A 110 26.46 4.51 -5.35
N GLU A 111 25.63 3.55 -5.72
CA GLU A 111 25.84 2.64 -6.86
C GLU A 111 25.03 3.05 -8.10
N ILE A 112 24.04 3.92 -7.96
CA ILE A 112 23.10 4.29 -9.03
C ILE A 112 23.33 5.74 -9.45
N ASP A 113 23.46 5.96 -10.75
CA ASP A 113 23.51 7.30 -11.34
C ASP A 113 22.10 7.74 -11.75
N PHE A 114 21.56 8.73 -11.06
CA PHE A 114 20.27 9.35 -11.37
C PHE A 114 20.38 10.54 -12.33
N GLY A 115 21.56 10.79 -12.89
CA GLY A 115 21.82 11.95 -13.75
C GLY A 115 21.76 13.27 -12.99
N ASP A 116 21.43 14.35 -13.71
CA ASP A 116 21.39 15.70 -13.13
C ASP A 116 20.08 16.04 -12.39
N PHE A 117 19.12 15.10 -12.29
CA PHE A 117 17.84 15.36 -11.64
C PHE A 117 17.91 15.06 -10.15
N ASP A 118 17.61 16.08 -9.34
CA ASP A 118 17.52 15.95 -7.90
C ASP A 118 16.14 15.44 -7.47
N PHE A 119 16.07 14.21 -6.95
CA PHE A 119 14.87 13.60 -6.39
C PHE A 119 14.64 13.98 -4.92
N ASN A 120 15.46 14.85 -4.36
CA ASN A 120 15.38 15.34 -2.97
C ASN A 120 15.34 14.23 -1.91
N PHE A 121 16.17 13.20 -2.06
CA PHE A 121 16.28 12.14 -1.07
C PHE A 121 16.76 12.64 0.30
N ASP A 122 17.47 13.79 0.33
CA ASP A 122 18.02 14.37 1.56
C ASP A 122 17.02 15.25 2.33
N SER A 123 15.87 15.61 1.74
CA SER A 123 14.98 16.61 2.29
C SER A 123 14.04 16.13 3.39
N GLU A 124 13.99 14.83 3.64
CA GLU A 124 13.08 14.21 4.62
C GLU A 124 13.76 13.13 5.49
N ALA A 125 15.04 13.32 5.86
CA ALA A 125 15.53 12.63 7.04
C ALA A 125 14.79 13.26 8.25
N PRO A 126 13.75 12.64 8.82
CA PRO A 126 13.19 13.14 10.05
C PRO A 126 14.30 13.07 11.07
N GLU A 127 14.68 14.23 11.64
CA GLU A 127 15.56 14.26 12.79
C GLU A 127 14.95 13.28 13.82
N ASP A 128 15.63 12.12 14.00
CA ASP A 128 15.40 11.17 15.08
C ASP A 128 14.01 10.52 15.23
N ILE A 129 13.44 9.89 14.17
CA ILE A 129 12.32 8.95 14.36
C ILE A 129 12.82 7.55 14.80
N PHE A 130 14.07 7.21 14.58
CA PHE A 130 14.69 6.00 15.10
C PHE A 130 15.77 6.37 16.12
N ASP A 131 15.39 6.46 17.38
CA ASP A 131 16.32 6.20 18.45
C ASP A 131 16.87 4.78 18.24
N ASP A 132 18.16 4.70 17.85
CA ASP A 132 18.91 3.47 17.61
C ASP A 132 18.98 2.57 18.86
N SER A 133 18.35 3.00 19.97
CA SER A 133 18.21 2.25 21.24
C SER A 133 17.00 1.32 21.27
N THR A 134 16.04 1.46 20.35
CA THR A 134 14.94 0.50 20.23
C THR A 134 15.26 -0.53 19.14
N ASP A 135 15.90 -1.60 19.55
CA ASP A 135 16.04 -2.81 18.73
C ASP A 135 14.64 -3.39 18.44
N LEU A 136 13.98 -2.84 17.40
CA LEU A 136 12.67 -3.33 16.94
C LEU A 136 12.74 -4.79 16.44
N ARG A 137 13.94 -5.36 16.30
CA ARG A 137 14.10 -6.80 16.04
C ARG A 137 13.72 -7.65 17.23
N SER A 138 13.73 -7.08 18.46
CA SER A 138 13.29 -7.81 19.66
C SER A 138 11.76 -7.78 19.86
N GLU A 139 11.03 -6.89 19.19
CA GLU A 139 9.55 -6.82 19.22
C GLU A 139 8.88 -7.51 18.03
N TYR A 140 9.61 -7.81 16.97
CA TYR A 140 9.19 -8.81 16.00
C TYR A 140 9.60 -10.20 16.52
N ASP A 141 9.16 -10.55 17.71
CA ASP A 141 8.89 -11.93 18.00
C ASP A 141 7.96 -12.41 16.88
N GLU A 142 8.47 -13.35 16.08
CA GLU A 142 7.58 -14.09 15.17
C GLU A 142 6.34 -14.40 15.99
N PRO A 143 5.13 -14.07 15.52
CA PRO A 143 3.95 -14.36 16.30
C PRO A 143 4.07 -15.83 16.64
N HIS A 144 4.41 -16.12 17.89
CA HIS A 144 4.35 -17.47 18.39
C HIS A 144 2.92 -17.89 18.13
N ASP A 145 2.76 -18.62 17.06
CA ASP A 145 1.50 -19.08 16.53
C ASP A 145 1.01 -20.15 17.51
N GLU A 146 0.78 -19.75 18.77
CA GLU A 146 0.12 -20.58 19.77
C GLU A 146 -1.30 -20.77 19.31
N ARG A 147 -1.43 -21.62 18.30
CA ARG A 147 -2.72 -22.14 17.88
C ARG A 147 -3.15 -23.15 18.91
N LEU A 148 -4.30 -22.90 19.50
CA LEU A 148 -4.96 -23.87 20.35
C LEU A 148 -5.95 -24.67 19.51
N ILE A 149 -5.97 -25.97 19.75
CA ILE A 149 -6.97 -26.86 19.19
C ILE A 149 -8.10 -27.01 20.23
N CYS A 150 -9.32 -26.69 19.84
CA CYS A 150 -10.47 -26.93 20.69
C CYS A 150 -10.66 -28.45 20.89
N PRO A 151 -10.63 -28.97 22.11
CA PRO A 151 -10.75 -30.41 22.37
C PRO A 151 -12.16 -30.96 22.05
N CYS A 152 -13.18 -30.08 21.91
CA CYS A 152 -14.54 -30.49 21.65
C CYS A 152 -14.87 -30.64 20.16
N CYS A 153 -14.35 -29.76 19.31
CA CYS A 153 -14.72 -29.71 17.89
C CYS A 153 -13.51 -29.71 16.94
N GLY A 154 -12.27 -29.73 17.45
CA GLY A 154 -11.06 -29.71 16.64
C GLY A 154 -10.77 -28.38 15.94
N HIS A 155 -11.53 -27.31 16.24
CA HIS A 155 -11.28 -25.99 15.66
C HIS A 155 -9.90 -25.45 16.08
N ILE A 156 -9.14 -24.98 15.14
CA ILE A 156 -7.79 -24.40 15.37
C ILE A 156 -7.88 -22.88 15.19
N ASP A 157 -7.54 -22.13 16.23
CA ASP A 157 -7.46 -20.67 16.16
C ASP A 157 -6.38 -20.11 17.09
N LEU A 158 -6.05 -18.81 16.95
CA LEU A 158 -5.08 -18.13 17.79
C LEU A 158 -5.55 -18.14 19.27
N LYS A 159 -4.64 -18.38 20.19
CA LYS A 159 -4.91 -18.41 21.66
C LYS A 159 -5.67 -17.18 22.16
N ALA A 160 -5.40 -16.01 21.56
CA ALA A 160 -6.09 -14.76 21.92
C ALA A 160 -7.60 -14.77 21.67
N LYS A 161 -8.11 -15.65 20.79
CA LYS A 161 -9.54 -15.78 20.47
C LYS A 161 -10.28 -16.72 21.42
N PHE A 162 -9.55 -17.55 22.18
CA PHE A 162 -10.16 -18.40 23.20
C PHE A 162 -10.38 -17.58 24.47
N LYS A 163 -11.64 -17.29 24.81
CA LYS A 163 -11.99 -16.69 26.11
C LYS A 163 -11.61 -17.68 27.21
N LYS A 164 -10.95 -17.20 28.28
CA LYS A 164 -10.77 -17.97 29.49
C LYS A 164 -12.16 -18.40 30.00
N PHE A 165 -12.40 -19.70 30.02
CA PHE A 165 -13.59 -20.26 30.64
C PHE A 165 -13.33 -20.18 32.14
N GLU A 166 -13.97 -19.29 32.88
CA GLU A 166 -14.04 -19.36 34.35
C GLU A 166 -14.98 -20.49 34.64
N GLY A 167 -14.38 -21.60 35.04
CA GLY A 167 -15.10 -22.86 35.27
C GLY A 167 -16.22 -22.69 36.28
N VAL A 168 -17.40 -23.11 35.90
CA VAL A 168 -18.46 -23.48 36.83
C VAL A 168 -17.92 -24.74 37.55
N THR A 169 -17.52 -24.59 38.82
CA THR A 169 -17.29 -25.73 39.73
C THR A 169 -18.63 -26.38 39.97
N GLY A 170 -18.98 -27.33 39.12
CA GLY A 170 -20.09 -28.21 39.37
C GLY A 170 -19.66 -29.34 40.32
N ASP A 171 -20.09 -29.28 41.56
CA ASP A 171 -19.96 -30.38 42.50
C ASP A 171 -20.62 -31.64 41.92
N ALA A 172 -19.77 -32.59 41.52
CA ALA A 172 -20.24 -33.94 41.27
C ALA A 172 -20.57 -34.60 42.62
N GLN A 173 -21.83 -34.49 43.06
CA GLN A 173 -22.32 -35.34 44.13
C GLN A 173 -22.50 -36.78 43.61
N ASN A 174 -21.68 -37.65 44.16
CA ASN A 174 -21.87 -39.08 44.11
C ASN A 174 -23.27 -39.44 44.67
N GLY A 175 -24.10 -40.04 43.88
CA GLY A 175 -25.32 -40.75 44.29
C GLY A 175 -25.13 -42.23 44.01
N ASN A 176 -24.75 -42.95 45.10
CA ASN A 176 -24.90 -44.38 45.21
C ASN A 176 -26.39 -44.65 45.48
N GLU A 177 -27.07 -45.44 44.67
CA GLU A 177 -27.94 -46.58 45.00
C GLU A 177 -28.41 -47.26 43.74
#